data_76f06c491a4217a4fe178f7eb27488b8
#
_entry.id   76f06c491a4217a4fe178f7eb27488b8
#
_cell.length_a   1.000
_cell.length_b   1.000
_cell.length_c   1.000
_cell.angle_alpha   90.00
_cell.angle_beta   90.00
_cell.angle_gamma   90.00
#
_symmetry.space_group_name_H-M   'P 1'
#
loop_
_entity.id
_entity.type
_entity.pdbx_description
1 polymer ?
#
loop_
_entity_poly.entity_id
_entity_poly.type
_entity_poly.pdbx_seq_one_letter_code
_entity_poly.pdbx_strand_id
1 'polypeptide(L)' 'MNITELRYLVAIMQWGSVSAAAKQLYAAQPNISKALKNLEEEYKIRIFERSSTGMIPTEQGRRFIEQAERVLED' A
#
# COMPACT_ATOMS: atom_id res chain seq x y z
N MET A 1 -12.29 -1.28 3.56
CA MET A 1 -11.51 -0.83 2.38
C MET A 1 -12.17 0.35 1.72
N ASN A 2 -11.38 1.37 1.39
CA ASN A 2 -11.89 2.52 0.67
C ASN A 2 -10.87 2.98 -0.38
N ILE A 3 -11.28 3.91 -1.23
CA ILE A 3 -10.44 4.39 -2.33
C ILE A 3 -9.15 5.03 -1.83
N THR A 4 -9.22 5.79 -0.74
CA THR A 4 -8.03 6.43 -0.17
C THR A 4 -7.01 5.38 0.28
N GLU A 5 -7.47 4.32 0.94
CA GLU A 5 -6.59 3.24 1.37
C GLU A 5 -5.95 2.54 0.18
N LEU A 6 -6.72 2.29 -0.88
CA LEU A 6 -6.18 1.68 -2.09
C LEU A 6 -5.12 2.57 -2.75
N ARG A 7 -5.36 3.86 -2.80
CA ARG A 7 -4.39 4.80 -3.36
C ARG A 7 -3.08 4.81 -2.57
N TYR A 8 -3.18 4.76 -1.25
CA TYR A 8 -2.00 4.68 -0.40
C TYR A 8 -1.20 3.42 -0.67
N LEU A 9 -1.91 2.29 -0.83
CA LEU A 9 -1.28 1.01 -1.09
C LEU A 9 -0.52 1.01 -2.42
N VAL A 10 -1.17 1.51 -3.46
CA VAL A 10 -0.57 1.60 -4.78
C VAL A 10 0.66 2.52 -4.75
N ALA A 11 0.57 3.61 -3.99
CA ALA A 11 1.70 4.54 -3.85
C ALA A 11 2.90 3.89 -3.16
N ILE A 12 2.67 3.06 -2.13
CA ILE A 12 3.76 2.34 -1.49
C ILE A 12 4.46 1.45 -2.52
N MET A 13 3.69 0.75 -3.33
CA MET A 13 4.23 -0.11 -4.37
C MET A 13 5.03 0.70 -5.40
N GLN A 14 4.47 1.80 -5.83
CA GLN A 14 5.06 2.63 -6.87
C GLN A 14 6.35 3.30 -6.42
N TRP A 15 6.38 3.79 -5.18
CA TRP A 15 7.49 4.60 -4.68
C TRP A 15 8.45 3.84 -3.77
N GLY A 16 8.10 2.62 -3.39
CA GLY A 16 9.01 1.71 -2.70
C GLY A 16 9.03 1.79 -1.19
N SER A 17 8.36 2.76 -0.58
CA SER A 17 8.32 2.88 0.89
C SER A 17 7.16 3.75 1.32
N VAL A 18 6.77 3.62 2.58
CA VAL A 18 5.74 4.47 3.19
C VAL A 18 6.19 5.92 3.18
N SER A 19 7.45 6.16 3.52
CA SER A 19 8.01 7.51 3.58
C SER A 19 7.95 8.20 2.21
N ALA A 20 8.38 7.50 1.16
CA ALA A 20 8.38 8.05 -0.20
C ALA A 20 6.94 8.27 -0.69
N ALA A 21 6.04 7.33 -0.41
CA ALA A 21 4.64 7.48 -0.78
C ALA A 21 4.03 8.72 -0.11
N ALA A 22 4.33 8.93 1.17
CA ALA A 22 3.82 10.07 1.92
C ALA A 22 4.25 11.39 1.29
N LYS A 23 5.51 11.48 0.88
CA LYS A 23 6.03 12.67 0.21
C LYS A 23 5.30 12.93 -1.11
N GLN A 24 5.11 11.90 -1.91
CA GLN A 24 4.49 12.05 -3.22
C GLN A 24 3.02 12.44 -3.12
N LEU A 25 2.33 11.96 -2.09
CA LEU A 25 0.90 12.21 -1.91
C LEU A 25 0.61 13.40 -1.00
N TYR A 26 1.66 14.05 -0.46
CA TYR A 26 1.49 15.12 0.53
C TYR A 26 0.64 14.66 1.71
N ALA A 27 0.87 13.42 2.13
CA ALA A 27 0.13 12.79 3.22
C ALA A 27 1.04 12.51 4.40
N ALA A 28 0.46 12.38 5.59
CA ALA A 28 1.23 12.01 6.77
C ALA A 28 1.54 10.51 6.75
N GLN A 29 2.78 10.15 7.05
CA GLN A 29 3.18 8.73 7.09
C GLN A 29 2.28 7.88 7.97
N PRO A 30 1.88 8.32 9.18
CA PRO A 30 1.01 7.51 10.02
C PRO A 30 -0.31 7.14 9.35
N ASN A 31 -0.85 8.00 8.51
CA ASN A 31 -2.10 7.72 7.80
C ASN A 31 -1.90 6.59 6.79
N ILE A 32 -0.78 6.60 6.10
CA ILE A 32 -0.47 5.56 5.12
C ILE A 32 -0.18 4.23 5.81
N SER A 33 0.61 4.26 6.88
CA SER A 33 0.91 3.06 7.66
C SER A 33 -0.36 2.44 8.22
N LYS A 34 -1.28 3.27 8.72
CA LYS A 34 -2.54 2.81 9.28
C LYS A 34 -3.41 2.16 8.20
N ALA A 35 -3.45 2.77 7.00
CA ALA A 35 -4.21 2.21 5.89
C ALA A 35 -3.70 0.83 5.51
N LEU A 36 -2.38 0.67 5.42
CA LEU A 36 -1.77 -0.62 5.14
C LEU A 36 -2.15 -1.66 6.20
N LYS A 37 -2.01 -1.29 7.46
CA LYS A 37 -2.35 -2.19 8.57
C LYS A 37 -3.83 -2.59 8.52
N ASN A 38 -4.71 -1.63 8.26
CA ASN A 38 -6.15 -1.89 8.19
C ASN A 38 -6.47 -2.89 7.08
N LEU A 39 -5.86 -2.72 5.91
CA LEU A 39 -6.09 -3.62 4.78
C LEU A 39 -5.54 -5.02 5.07
N GLU A 40 -4.36 -5.11 5.66
CA GLU A 40 -3.78 -6.40 6.01
C GLU A 40 -4.64 -7.14 7.04
N GLU A 41 -5.20 -6.41 8.01
CA GLU A 41 -6.08 -7.01 9.01
C GLU A 41 -7.42 -7.41 8.43
N GLU A 42 -7.98 -6.55 7.57
CA GLU A 42 -9.29 -6.80 6.96
C GLU A 42 -9.28 -8.06 6.09
N TYR A 43 -8.24 -8.23 5.30
CA TYR A 43 -8.15 -9.35 4.36
C TYR A 43 -7.30 -10.50 4.87
N LYS A 44 -6.68 -10.33 6.04
CA LYS A 44 -5.87 -11.36 6.71
C LYS A 44 -4.74 -11.86 5.83
N ILE A 45 -4.09 -10.92 5.15
CA ILE A 45 -2.92 -11.22 4.33
C ILE A 45 -1.79 -10.26 4.67
N ARG A 46 -0.58 -10.67 4.35
CA ARG A 46 0.59 -9.79 4.40
C ARG A 46 0.76 -9.20 3.02
N ILE A 47 0.60 -7.89 2.90
CA ILE A 47 0.69 -7.24 1.59
C ILE A 47 2.13 -6.89 1.25
N PHE A 48 2.88 -6.37 2.23
CA PHE A 48 4.28 -6.01 2.06
C PHE A 48 5.13 -6.63 3.14
N GLU A 49 6.40 -6.84 2.82
CA GLU A 49 7.43 -7.19 3.80
C GLU A 49 8.48 -6.09 3.79
N ARG A 50 9.06 -5.83 4.97
CA ARG A 50 10.14 -4.85 5.08
C ARG A 50 11.44 -5.47 4.62
N SER A 51 12.25 -4.67 3.90
CA SER A 51 13.61 -5.04 3.53
C SER A 51 14.53 -3.88 3.85
N SER A 52 15.82 -4.08 3.69
CA SER A 52 16.80 -3.02 3.92
C SER A 52 16.63 -1.86 2.96
N THR A 53 16.00 -2.07 1.81
CA THR A 53 15.85 -1.06 0.78
C THR A 53 14.43 -0.51 0.69
N GLY A 54 13.51 -0.98 1.53
CA GLY A 54 12.14 -0.48 1.53
C GLY A 54 11.11 -1.57 1.69
N MET A 55 9.96 -1.38 1.09
CA MET A 55 8.84 -2.32 1.17
C MET A 55 8.78 -3.16 -0.10
N ILE A 56 8.72 -4.47 0.09
CA ILE A 56 8.63 -5.41 -1.03
C ILE A 56 7.29 -6.13 -0.95
N PRO A 57 6.51 -6.16 -2.04
CA PRO A 57 5.21 -6.84 -1.98
C PRO A 57 5.41 -8.35 -1.87
N THR A 58 4.55 -8.99 -1.08
CA THR A 58 4.45 -10.44 -1.08
C THR A 58 3.75 -10.87 -2.36
N GLU A 59 3.73 -12.16 -2.65
CA GLU A 59 2.99 -12.66 -3.80
C GLU A 59 1.50 -12.32 -3.70
N GLN A 60 0.90 -12.55 -2.53
CA GLN A 60 -0.49 -12.17 -2.27
C GLN A 60 -0.68 -10.66 -2.39
N GLY A 61 0.26 -9.90 -1.87
CA GLY A 61 0.20 -8.44 -1.93
C GLY A 61 0.23 -7.92 -3.34
N ARG A 62 1.08 -8.50 -4.19
CA ARG A 62 1.15 -8.08 -5.58
C ARG A 62 -0.18 -8.30 -6.29
N ARG A 63 -0.81 -9.45 -6.07
CA ARG A 63 -2.12 -9.73 -6.66
C ARG A 63 -3.17 -8.76 -6.17
N PHE A 64 -3.15 -8.46 -4.88
CA PHE A 64 -4.07 -7.50 -4.28
C PHE A 64 -3.88 -6.12 -4.91
N ILE A 65 -2.64 -5.68 -5.05
CA ILE A 65 -2.34 -4.37 -5.62
C ILE A 65 -2.76 -4.28 -7.08
N GLU A 66 -2.59 -5.35 -7.85
CA GLU A 66 -3.04 -5.38 -9.23
C GLU A 66 -4.56 -5.17 -9.34
N GLN A 67 -5.31 -5.78 -8.43
CA GLN A 67 -6.76 -5.58 -8.38
C GLN A 67 -7.10 -4.14 -7.97
N ALA A 68 -6.35 -3.61 -6.99
CA ALA A 68 -6.56 -2.23 -6.54
C ALA A 68 -6.31 -1.24 -7.68
N GLU A 69 -5.29 -1.48 -8.48
CA GLU A 69 -4.99 -0.61 -9.62
C GLU A 69 -6.13 -0.60 -10.63
N ARG A 70 -6.74 -1.75 -10.88
CA ARG A 70 -7.88 -1.84 -11.78
C ARG A 70 -9.07 -1.04 -11.26
N VAL A 71 -9.33 -1.14 -9.96
CA VAL A 71 -10.41 -0.37 -9.34
C VAL A 71 -10.17 1.12 -9.50
N LEU A 72 -8.93 1.56 -9.31
CA LEU A 72 -8.59 2.98 -9.38
C LEU A 72 -8.59 3.53 -10.80
N GLU A 73 -8.38 2.68 -11.81
CA GLU A 73 -8.41 3.10 -13.21
C GLU A 73 -9.83 3.39 -13.69
N ASP A 74 -10.81 2.72 -13.14
CA ASP A 74 -12.21 2.93 -13.48
C ASP A 74 -12.79 4.11 -12.70
#